data_3f350a2c5a0c1a663a1016f3b40d4300
#
_entry.id   3f350a2c5a0c1a663a1016f3b40d4300
#
_cell.length_a   1.000
_cell.length_b   1.000
_cell.length_c   1.000
_cell.angle_alpha   90.00
_cell.angle_beta   90.00
_cell.angle_gamma   90.00
#
_symmetry.space_group_name_H-M   'P 1'
#
loop_
_entity.id
_entity.type
_entity.pdbx_description
1 polymer ?
#
loop_
_entity_poly.entity_id
_entity_poly.type
_entity_poly.pdbx_seq_one_letter_code
_entity_poly.pdbx_strand_id
1 'polypeptide(L)'
;MGQVLLMIGAIVATLPGVALRLLGIHIDPLTDSLIYALAVVGAAFLLSWAAEVAQHDIPRSLALTILALIAVLPEYAVDMYLAWRAADDPVTYGPLALVNMTGANRLLIGVGWPTVVVLYWLRARRQGQKVSGITLEEGQNTEILFLGIATIYSFLIPIKGTLSLIDVVVLVTIFGFYAWQVAKGEHIEPDLIGPARMIGRLAAGPRRLITIVFFVIAGFAIFMVAEPFAESLIAAGVELGLDRRTLVQWLAPLASEAPEFLITSLFAWRLLGAASLGALVSSKVNQWTLLVGTVPLVFNLASYMIGKPVPTVLRLDQIQRDDLLLTSAQSAFAVAMLLGLHLSILEAALLAVLFFVQLIIPQTHLAVTIIYLVLSAFFVFRNRSQIAEAVRNLGRRPAAS
;
A
#
# COMPACT_ATOMS: atom_id res chain seq x y z
N MET A 1 17.06 17.08 -18.96
CA MET A 1 18.01 17.23 -17.81
C MET A 1 17.37 16.88 -16.49
N GLY A 2 16.19 17.42 -16.09
CA GLY A 2 15.55 17.13 -14.80
C GLY A 2 15.24 15.64 -14.53
N GLN A 3 14.80 14.89 -15.55
CA GLN A 3 14.45 13.46 -15.36
C GLN A 3 15.69 12.58 -15.10
N VAL A 4 16.82 12.89 -15.75
CA VAL A 4 18.08 12.20 -15.51
C VAL A 4 18.58 12.49 -14.09
N LEU A 5 18.45 13.73 -13.61
CA LEU A 5 18.80 14.11 -12.25
C LEU A 5 17.96 13.36 -11.21
N LEU A 6 16.66 13.13 -11.48
CA LEU A 6 15.79 12.32 -10.59
C LEU A 6 16.27 10.87 -10.53
N MET A 7 16.63 10.25 -11.67
CA MET A 7 17.16 8.89 -11.71
C MET A 7 18.50 8.78 -10.96
N ILE A 8 19.41 9.72 -11.19
CA ILE A 8 20.69 9.79 -10.45
C ILE A 8 20.42 9.99 -8.97
N GLY A 9 19.48 10.88 -8.61
CA GLY A 9 19.09 11.14 -7.22
C GLY A 9 18.57 9.89 -6.53
N ALA A 10 17.72 9.08 -7.18
CA ALA A 10 17.23 7.83 -6.64
C ALA A 10 18.35 6.80 -6.42
N ILE A 11 19.26 6.68 -7.39
CA ILE A 11 20.44 5.80 -7.26
C ILE A 11 21.34 6.28 -6.10
N VAL A 12 21.65 7.58 -6.05
CA VAL A 12 22.49 8.17 -4.99
C VAL A 12 21.84 8.02 -3.61
N ALA A 13 20.54 8.14 -3.50
CA ALA A 13 19.80 7.92 -2.26
C ALA A 13 19.89 6.46 -1.77
N THR A 14 19.97 5.51 -2.70
CA THR A 14 20.06 4.08 -2.39
C THR A 14 21.45 3.65 -1.89
N LEU A 15 22.52 4.28 -2.42
CA LEU A 15 23.90 3.85 -2.18
C LEU A 15 24.35 3.87 -0.71
N PRO A 16 24.06 4.93 0.11
CA PRO A 16 24.56 4.98 1.49
C PRO A 16 24.03 3.81 2.34
N GLY A 17 22.75 3.48 2.25
CA GLY A 17 22.18 2.36 3.01
C GLY A 17 22.77 1.01 2.60
N VAL A 18 22.94 0.76 1.30
CA VAL A 18 23.60 -0.45 0.80
C VAL A 18 25.06 -0.49 1.26
N ALA A 19 25.78 0.64 1.22
CA ALA A 19 27.15 0.73 1.67
C ALA A 19 27.31 0.45 3.18
N LEU A 20 26.46 1.05 4.04
CA LEU A 20 26.46 0.76 5.48
C LEU A 20 26.28 -0.74 5.73
N ARG A 21 25.31 -1.38 5.05
CA ARG A 21 25.05 -2.81 5.22
C ARG A 21 26.23 -3.67 4.78
N LEU A 22 26.83 -3.39 3.61
CA LEU A 22 27.94 -4.17 3.06
C LEU A 22 29.25 -4.00 3.85
N LEU A 23 29.48 -2.81 4.38
CA LEU A 23 30.69 -2.49 5.16
C LEU A 23 30.53 -2.84 6.65
N GLY A 24 29.33 -3.21 7.10
CA GLY A 24 29.04 -3.47 8.51
C GLY A 24 29.23 -2.24 9.41
N ILE A 25 29.03 -1.03 8.85
CA ILE A 25 29.18 0.22 9.59
C ILE A 25 27.86 0.55 10.30
N HIS A 26 27.94 0.84 11.60
CA HIS A 26 26.86 1.36 12.40
C HIS A 26 27.29 2.71 12.98
N ILE A 27 26.42 3.72 12.89
CA ILE A 27 26.63 5.08 13.39
C ILE A 27 25.89 5.23 14.72
N ASP A 28 24.58 5.35 14.64
CA ASP A 28 23.63 5.30 15.75
C ASP A 28 22.26 4.88 15.17
N PRO A 29 21.35 4.33 16.00
CA PRO A 29 20.09 3.77 15.51
C PRO A 29 19.20 4.75 14.74
N LEU A 30 19.15 6.01 15.16
CA LEU A 30 18.34 7.03 14.48
C LEU A 30 18.93 7.39 13.12
N THR A 31 20.23 7.67 13.06
CA THR A 31 20.93 7.99 11.79
C THR A 31 20.88 6.81 10.84
N ASP A 32 21.12 5.60 11.32
CA ASP A 32 21.05 4.38 10.52
C ASP A 32 19.65 4.20 9.94
N SER A 33 18.60 4.36 10.76
CA SER A 33 17.22 4.24 10.29
C SER A 33 16.86 5.26 9.20
N LEU A 34 17.33 6.50 9.32
CA LEU A 34 17.11 7.55 8.32
C LEU A 34 17.86 7.25 7.01
N ILE A 35 19.09 6.76 7.09
CA ILE A 35 19.88 6.38 5.90
C ILE A 35 19.23 5.19 5.20
N TYR A 36 18.80 4.16 5.94
CA TYR A 36 18.10 3.02 5.38
C TYR A 36 16.72 3.40 4.82
N ALA A 37 15.97 4.28 5.49
CA ALA A 37 14.71 4.81 4.96
C ALA A 37 14.93 5.53 3.62
N LEU A 38 15.97 6.37 3.52
CA LEU A 38 16.33 7.05 2.27
C LEU A 38 16.70 6.05 1.17
N ALA A 39 17.40 4.98 1.51
CA ALA A 39 17.73 3.91 0.57
C ALA A 39 16.48 3.15 0.09
N VAL A 40 15.54 2.85 0.98
CA VAL A 40 14.24 2.25 0.62
C VAL A 40 13.49 3.17 -0.33
N VAL A 41 13.38 4.47 -0.04
CA VAL A 41 12.73 5.46 -0.91
C VAL A 41 13.38 5.50 -2.29
N GLY A 42 14.71 5.56 -2.35
CA GLY A 42 15.45 5.57 -3.62
C GLY A 42 15.21 4.31 -4.45
N ALA A 43 15.31 3.14 -3.82
CA ALA A 43 15.07 1.85 -4.46
C ALA A 43 13.62 1.71 -4.92
N ALA A 44 12.66 2.15 -4.12
CA ALA A 44 11.24 2.12 -4.46
C ALA A 44 10.91 3.01 -5.66
N PHE A 45 11.56 4.18 -5.82
CA PHE A 45 11.45 4.99 -7.05
C PHE A 45 11.98 4.28 -8.28
N LEU A 46 13.15 3.65 -8.20
CA LEU A 46 13.72 2.89 -9.31
C LEU A 46 12.78 1.75 -9.71
N LEU A 47 12.24 1.05 -8.72
CA LEU A 47 11.31 -0.05 -8.91
C LEU A 47 10.01 0.41 -9.58
N SER A 48 9.42 1.51 -9.10
CA SER A 48 8.20 2.09 -9.65
C SER A 48 8.37 2.51 -11.11
N TRP A 49 9.45 3.21 -11.45
CA TRP A 49 9.72 3.58 -12.86
C TRP A 49 9.97 2.37 -13.75
N ALA A 50 10.68 1.34 -13.24
CA ALA A 50 10.86 0.10 -13.97
C ALA A 50 9.53 -0.62 -14.22
N ALA A 51 8.66 -0.66 -13.20
CA ALA A 51 7.34 -1.25 -13.28
C ALA A 51 6.44 -0.53 -14.30
N GLU A 52 6.41 0.81 -14.28
CA GLU A 52 5.67 1.59 -15.26
C GLU A 52 6.15 1.32 -16.69
N VAL A 53 7.47 1.32 -16.92
CA VAL A 53 8.04 1.09 -18.27
C VAL A 53 7.81 -0.34 -18.75
N ALA A 54 7.87 -1.33 -17.85
CA ALA A 54 7.67 -2.74 -18.19
C ALA A 54 6.30 -3.01 -18.84
N GLN A 55 5.30 -2.18 -18.56
CA GLN A 55 3.96 -2.29 -19.17
C GLN A 55 3.98 -2.22 -20.71
N HIS A 56 4.98 -1.61 -21.33
CA HIS A 56 5.14 -1.60 -22.79
C HIS A 56 5.61 -2.95 -23.36
N ASP A 57 6.29 -3.76 -22.55
CA ASP A 57 7.00 -4.95 -23.02
C ASP A 57 6.44 -6.27 -22.52
N ILE A 58 5.53 -6.23 -21.53
CA ILE A 58 4.93 -7.43 -20.91
C ILE A 58 3.54 -7.68 -21.53
N PRO A 59 3.20 -8.94 -21.88
CA PRO A 59 1.84 -9.28 -22.33
C PRO A 59 0.78 -8.84 -21.33
N ARG A 60 -0.34 -8.30 -21.84
CA ARG A 60 -1.45 -7.71 -21.06
C ARG A 60 -1.90 -8.56 -19.87
N SER A 61 -1.98 -9.87 -20.03
CA SER A 61 -2.44 -10.81 -19.00
C SER A 61 -1.48 -10.94 -17.80
N LEU A 62 -0.21 -10.69 -18.00
CA LEU A 62 0.83 -10.78 -16.97
C LEU A 62 1.19 -9.42 -16.36
N ALA A 63 1.05 -8.34 -17.13
CA ALA A 63 1.51 -7.01 -16.73
C ALA A 63 0.87 -6.54 -15.41
N LEU A 64 -0.45 -6.62 -15.29
CA LEU A 64 -1.17 -6.11 -14.13
C LEU A 64 -0.85 -6.86 -12.84
N THR A 65 -0.77 -8.19 -12.92
CA THR A 65 -0.46 -9.01 -11.73
C THR A 65 0.98 -8.83 -11.26
N ILE A 66 1.94 -8.82 -12.21
CA ILE A 66 3.37 -8.62 -11.89
C ILE A 66 3.62 -7.20 -11.40
N LEU A 67 2.98 -6.20 -11.98
CA LEU A 67 3.15 -4.81 -11.60
C LEU A 67 2.58 -4.51 -10.23
N ALA A 68 1.37 -5.01 -9.93
CA ALA A 68 0.78 -4.90 -8.60
C ALA A 68 1.69 -5.55 -7.53
N LEU A 69 2.34 -6.66 -7.87
CA LEU A 69 3.26 -7.34 -6.97
C LEU A 69 4.58 -6.56 -6.78
N ILE A 70 5.10 -5.99 -7.86
CA ILE A 70 6.40 -5.30 -7.85
C ILE A 70 6.31 -3.93 -7.17
N ALA A 71 5.23 -3.19 -7.37
CA ALA A 71 5.08 -1.84 -6.82
C ALA A 71 5.13 -1.82 -5.28
N VAL A 72 4.68 -2.90 -4.63
CA VAL A 72 4.63 -3.04 -3.18
C VAL A 72 5.80 -3.84 -2.57
N LEU A 73 6.81 -4.22 -3.38
CA LEU A 73 7.97 -4.99 -2.87
C LEU A 73 8.68 -4.33 -1.68
N PRO A 74 8.88 -2.99 -1.62
CA PRO A 74 9.53 -2.38 -0.47
C PRO A 74 8.78 -2.62 0.84
N GLU A 75 7.45 -2.51 0.81
CA GLU A 75 6.58 -2.77 1.96
C GLU A 75 6.61 -4.25 2.34
N TYR A 76 6.49 -5.15 1.33
CA TYR A 76 6.61 -6.59 1.56
C TYR A 76 7.94 -6.97 2.20
N ALA A 77 9.05 -6.37 1.81
CA ALA A 77 10.36 -6.70 2.35
C ALA A 77 10.43 -6.45 3.86
N VAL A 78 9.88 -5.33 4.34
CA VAL A 78 9.82 -5.00 5.78
C VAL A 78 8.83 -5.93 6.51
N ASP A 79 7.62 -6.11 5.97
CA ASP A 79 6.61 -6.98 6.60
C ASP A 79 7.06 -8.44 6.67
N MET A 80 7.65 -8.95 5.59
CA MET A 80 8.18 -10.32 5.57
C MET A 80 9.34 -10.49 6.54
N TYR A 81 10.22 -9.49 6.67
CA TYR A 81 11.28 -9.53 7.67
C TYR A 81 10.73 -9.61 9.08
N LEU A 82 9.79 -8.72 9.44
CA LEU A 82 9.16 -8.73 10.76
C LEU A 82 8.39 -10.02 11.03
N ALA A 83 7.66 -10.54 10.03
CA ALA A 83 6.96 -11.83 10.13
C ALA A 83 7.92 -13.02 10.29
N TRP A 84 9.06 -12.98 9.61
CA TRP A 84 10.12 -13.98 9.73
C TRP A 84 10.70 -14.00 11.16
N ARG A 85 11.08 -12.82 11.67
CA ARG A 85 11.60 -12.66 13.04
C ARG A 85 10.56 -13.04 14.10
N ALA A 86 9.27 -12.84 13.83
CA ALA A 86 8.20 -13.26 14.72
C ALA A 86 8.15 -14.78 14.98
N ALA A 87 8.68 -15.58 14.04
CA ALA A 87 8.80 -17.03 14.26
C ALA A 87 9.79 -17.39 15.36
N ASP A 88 10.88 -16.63 15.50
CA ASP A 88 11.88 -16.82 16.54
C ASP A 88 11.48 -16.13 17.84
N ASP A 89 11.15 -14.84 17.78
CA ASP A 89 10.68 -14.01 18.89
C ASP A 89 9.28 -13.43 18.61
N PRO A 90 8.21 -14.21 18.88
CA PRO A 90 6.84 -13.78 18.62
C PRO A 90 6.37 -12.66 19.54
N VAL A 91 7.01 -12.48 20.70
CA VAL A 91 6.62 -11.43 21.67
C VAL A 91 7.03 -10.05 21.18
N THR A 92 8.23 -9.91 20.63
CA THR A 92 8.75 -8.63 20.12
C THR A 92 8.26 -8.36 18.71
N TYR A 93 8.44 -9.29 17.79
CA TYR A 93 8.23 -9.05 16.34
C TYR A 93 6.81 -9.33 15.85
N GLY A 94 6.06 -10.20 16.53
CA GLY A 94 4.67 -10.47 16.17
C GLY A 94 3.80 -9.20 16.17
N PRO A 95 3.82 -8.40 17.26
CA PRO A 95 3.14 -7.09 17.27
C PRO A 95 3.63 -6.13 16.18
N LEU A 96 4.93 -6.08 15.90
CA LEU A 96 5.50 -5.14 14.95
C LEU A 96 5.12 -5.45 13.51
N ALA A 97 5.07 -6.74 13.12
CA ALA A 97 4.59 -7.14 11.79
C ALA A 97 3.15 -6.70 11.54
N LEU A 98 2.27 -6.87 12.54
CA LEU A 98 0.88 -6.45 12.43
C LEU A 98 0.70 -4.93 12.44
N VAL A 99 1.51 -4.24 13.22
CA VAL A 99 1.49 -2.78 13.32
C VAL A 99 1.96 -2.12 12.01
N ASN A 100 3.02 -2.62 11.37
CA ASN A 100 3.48 -2.12 10.08
C ASN A 100 2.38 -2.27 9.02
N MET A 101 1.85 -3.47 8.88
CA MET A 101 0.76 -3.79 7.95
C MET A 101 -0.49 -2.92 8.17
N THR A 102 -0.96 -2.77 9.43
CA THR A 102 -2.15 -1.95 9.72
C THR A 102 -1.87 -0.47 9.59
N GLY A 103 -0.66 -0.02 9.89
CA GLY A 103 -0.20 1.35 9.74
C GLY A 103 -0.19 1.79 8.28
N ALA A 104 0.44 1.02 7.40
CA ALA A 104 0.46 1.23 5.95
C ALA A 104 -0.96 1.37 5.40
N ASN A 105 -1.80 0.39 5.72
CA ASN A 105 -3.19 0.38 5.29
C ASN A 105 -4.00 1.59 5.75
N ARG A 106 -3.75 2.11 6.96
CA ARG A 106 -4.41 3.32 7.49
C ARG A 106 -3.84 4.59 6.88
N LEU A 107 -2.53 4.64 6.66
CA LEU A 107 -1.83 5.77 6.06
C LEU A 107 -2.31 6.02 4.63
N LEU A 108 -2.45 4.95 3.83
CA LEU A 108 -2.90 5.04 2.45
C LEU A 108 -4.27 5.71 2.34
N ILE A 109 -5.24 5.29 3.16
CA ILE A 109 -6.60 5.86 3.18
C ILE A 109 -6.63 7.23 3.87
N GLY A 110 -5.93 7.39 5.01
CA GLY A 110 -6.04 8.58 5.84
C GLY A 110 -5.21 9.76 5.37
N VAL A 111 -4.14 9.50 4.61
CA VAL A 111 -3.24 10.53 4.07
C VAL A 111 -3.21 10.50 2.55
N GLY A 112 -2.99 9.34 1.93
CA GLY A 112 -2.84 9.22 0.48
C GLY A 112 -4.06 9.71 -0.28
N TRP A 113 -5.24 9.14 0.00
CA TRP A 113 -6.48 9.53 -0.68
C TRP A 113 -6.86 11.01 -0.48
N PRO A 114 -6.85 11.55 0.75
CA PRO A 114 -7.09 12.98 0.96
C PRO A 114 -6.11 13.88 0.22
N THR A 115 -4.81 13.52 0.22
CA THR A 115 -3.77 14.31 -0.44
C THR A 115 -4.05 14.44 -1.94
N VAL A 116 -4.36 13.35 -2.64
CA VAL A 116 -4.63 13.42 -4.08
C VAL A 116 -5.91 14.19 -4.39
N VAL A 117 -6.96 14.05 -3.56
CA VAL A 117 -8.21 14.82 -3.73
C VAL A 117 -7.97 16.32 -3.53
N VAL A 118 -7.21 16.71 -2.50
CA VAL A 118 -6.87 18.11 -2.24
C VAL A 118 -6.02 18.69 -3.35
N LEU A 119 -4.99 17.98 -3.81
CA LEU A 119 -4.11 18.44 -4.90
C LEU A 119 -4.89 18.61 -6.21
N TYR A 120 -5.73 17.64 -6.56
CA TYR A 120 -6.61 17.69 -7.71
C TYR A 120 -7.54 18.92 -7.65
N TRP A 121 -8.24 19.10 -6.52
CA TRP A 121 -9.14 20.21 -6.29
C TRP A 121 -8.44 21.58 -6.35
N LEU A 122 -7.26 21.72 -5.70
CA LEU A 122 -6.46 22.94 -5.74
C LEU A 122 -6.05 23.28 -7.16
N ARG A 123 -5.61 22.29 -7.95
CA ARG A 123 -5.18 22.48 -9.32
C ARG A 123 -6.33 22.87 -10.24
N ALA A 124 -7.47 22.18 -10.13
CA ALA A 124 -8.68 22.46 -10.89
C ALA A 124 -9.18 23.89 -10.61
N ARG A 125 -9.20 24.29 -9.33
CA ARG A 125 -9.57 25.68 -8.95
C ARG A 125 -8.65 26.73 -9.54
N ARG A 126 -7.33 26.48 -9.57
CA ARG A 126 -6.36 27.39 -10.22
C ARG A 126 -6.59 27.54 -11.71
N GLN A 127 -7.27 26.59 -12.35
CA GLN A 127 -7.67 26.65 -13.75
C GLN A 127 -9.11 27.14 -13.96
N GLY A 128 -9.77 27.65 -12.91
CA GLY A 128 -11.15 28.15 -12.97
C GLY A 128 -12.22 27.05 -13.02
N GLN A 129 -11.86 25.79 -12.86
CA GLN A 129 -12.82 24.67 -12.87
C GLN A 129 -13.49 24.52 -11.49
N LYS A 130 -14.81 24.30 -11.49
CA LYS A 130 -15.57 24.01 -10.28
C LYS A 130 -15.71 22.49 -10.14
N VAL A 131 -14.86 21.89 -9.31
CA VAL A 131 -14.90 20.45 -8.99
C VAL A 131 -15.22 20.26 -7.51
N SER A 132 -15.98 19.21 -7.19
CA SER A 132 -16.31 18.83 -5.80
C SER A 132 -15.35 17.79 -5.22
N GLY A 133 -14.64 17.06 -6.08
CA GLY A 133 -13.74 15.97 -5.72
C GLY A 133 -13.24 15.23 -6.96
N ILE A 134 -12.84 13.97 -6.78
CA ILE A 134 -12.42 13.07 -7.85
C ILE A 134 -13.54 12.08 -8.15
N THR A 135 -13.85 11.89 -9.42
CA THR A 135 -14.75 10.83 -9.91
C THR A 135 -13.91 9.72 -10.53
N LEU A 136 -14.14 8.50 -10.11
CA LEU A 136 -13.54 7.29 -10.64
C LEU A 136 -14.26 6.85 -11.93
N GLU A 137 -13.57 6.09 -12.76
CA GLU A 137 -14.15 5.50 -13.96
C GLU A 137 -14.96 4.24 -13.61
N GLU A 138 -15.94 3.88 -14.44
CA GLU A 138 -16.77 2.68 -14.22
C GLU A 138 -15.95 1.38 -14.15
N GLY A 139 -14.84 1.30 -14.86
CA GLY A 139 -13.91 0.17 -14.80
C GLY A 139 -13.34 -0.09 -13.41
N GLN A 140 -13.26 0.96 -12.56
CA GLN A 140 -12.72 0.90 -11.20
C GLN A 140 -13.73 0.36 -10.16
N ASN A 141 -14.94 0.00 -10.56
CA ASN A 141 -15.89 -0.75 -9.71
C ASN A 141 -15.31 -2.08 -9.24
N THR A 142 -14.44 -2.70 -10.04
CA THR A 142 -13.80 -3.97 -9.70
C THR A 142 -12.93 -3.83 -8.45
N GLU A 143 -12.09 -2.79 -8.37
CA GLU A 143 -11.24 -2.49 -7.23
C GLU A 143 -12.07 -2.27 -5.97
N ILE A 144 -13.13 -1.46 -6.07
CA ILE A 144 -14.03 -1.16 -4.93
C ILE A 144 -14.75 -2.41 -4.42
N LEU A 145 -15.21 -3.27 -5.34
CA LEU A 145 -15.86 -4.53 -5.00
C LEU A 145 -14.91 -5.46 -4.23
N PHE A 146 -13.71 -5.71 -4.77
CA PHE A 146 -12.76 -6.61 -4.14
C PHE A 146 -12.20 -6.04 -2.82
N LEU A 147 -12.01 -4.72 -2.75
CA LEU A 147 -11.69 -4.05 -1.48
C LEU A 147 -12.81 -4.23 -0.46
N GLY A 148 -14.07 -4.15 -0.89
CA GLY A 148 -15.24 -4.41 -0.03
C GLY A 148 -15.26 -5.84 0.50
N ILE A 149 -15.05 -6.84 -0.36
CA ILE A 149 -14.99 -8.26 0.01
C ILE A 149 -13.85 -8.50 1.01
N ALA A 150 -12.64 -8.00 0.73
CA ALA A 150 -11.51 -8.10 1.62
C ALA A 150 -11.77 -7.43 2.97
N THR A 151 -12.42 -6.26 2.96
CA THR A 151 -12.79 -5.52 4.17
C THR A 151 -13.81 -6.28 5.02
N ILE A 152 -14.82 -6.89 4.41
CA ILE A 152 -15.78 -7.73 5.15
C ILE A 152 -15.05 -8.90 5.82
N TYR A 153 -14.17 -9.57 5.09
CA TYR A 153 -13.39 -10.67 5.65
C TYR A 153 -12.46 -10.20 6.77
N SER A 154 -11.85 -9.03 6.64
CA SER A 154 -10.90 -8.50 7.62
C SER A 154 -11.46 -8.36 9.03
N PHE A 155 -12.79 -8.14 9.19
CA PHE A 155 -13.44 -8.11 10.51
C PHE A 155 -13.40 -9.46 11.24
N LEU A 156 -13.29 -10.56 10.52
CA LEU A 156 -13.19 -11.89 11.14
C LEU A 156 -11.85 -12.10 11.85
N ILE A 157 -10.78 -11.46 11.39
CA ILE A 157 -9.43 -11.63 11.95
C ILE A 157 -9.36 -11.16 13.42
N PRO A 158 -9.74 -9.91 13.78
CA PRO A 158 -9.75 -9.48 15.17
C PRO A 158 -10.78 -10.24 16.04
N ILE A 159 -11.91 -10.67 15.46
CA ILE A 159 -12.92 -11.45 16.19
C ILE A 159 -12.35 -12.80 16.63
N LYS A 160 -11.72 -13.55 15.72
CA LYS A 160 -11.09 -14.84 16.07
C LYS A 160 -9.77 -14.71 16.83
N GLY A 161 -9.16 -13.50 16.85
CA GLY A 161 -7.93 -13.19 17.58
C GLY A 161 -6.67 -13.91 17.08
N THR A 162 -6.66 -14.33 15.82
CA THR A 162 -5.53 -15.05 15.21
C THR A 162 -5.39 -14.71 13.74
N LEU A 163 -4.15 -14.73 13.26
CA LEU A 163 -3.81 -14.71 11.83
C LEU A 163 -3.16 -16.06 11.47
N SER A 164 -3.72 -16.77 10.49
CA SER A 164 -3.46 -18.18 10.22
C SER A 164 -3.35 -18.50 8.75
N LEU A 165 -2.96 -19.72 8.38
CA LEU A 165 -2.92 -20.18 6.98
C LEU A 165 -4.29 -20.20 6.30
N ILE A 166 -5.40 -20.25 7.05
CA ILE A 166 -6.74 -20.09 6.49
C ILE A 166 -6.90 -18.68 5.90
N ASP A 167 -6.37 -17.66 6.61
CA ASP A 167 -6.40 -16.29 6.11
C ASP A 167 -5.56 -16.11 4.85
N VAL A 168 -4.43 -16.83 4.75
CA VAL A 168 -3.63 -16.87 3.50
C VAL A 168 -4.51 -17.33 2.34
N VAL A 169 -5.15 -18.50 2.50
CA VAL A 169 -5.96 -19.09 1.42
C VAL A 169 -7.07 -18.13 0.99
N VAL A 170 -7.80 -17.56 1.95
CA VAL A 170 -8.92 -16.66 1.64
C VAL A 170 -8.43 -15.38 0.97
N LEU A 171 -7.45 -14.69 1.58
CA LEU A 171 -6.98 -13.39 1.09
C LEU A 171 -6.24 -13.50 -0.24
N VAL A 172 -5.40 -14.52 -0.42
CA VAL A 172 -4.73 -14.78 -1.71
C VAL A 172 -5.75 -15.17 -2.78
N THR A 173 -6.81 -15.91 -2.42
CA THR A 173 -7.90 -16.23 -3.36
C THR A 173 -8.65 -14.97 -3.80
N ILE A 174 -9.00 -14.07 -2.85
CA ILE A 174 -9.62 -12.78 -3.17
C ILE A 174 -8.73 -11.98 -4.12
N PHE A 175 -7.42 -11.89 -3.83
CA PHE A 175 -6.47 -11.20 -4.70
C PHE A 175 -6.36 -11.86 -6.09
N GLY A 176 -6.31 -13.19 -6.15
CA GLY A 176 -6.24 -13.93 -7.40
C GLY A 176 -7.45 -13.67 -8.30
N PHE A 177 -8.66 -13.66 -7.74
CA PHE A 177 -9.88 -13.30 -8.48
C PHE A 177 -9.88 -11.83 -8.90
N TYR A 178 -9.42 -10.93 -8.04
CA TYR A 178 -9.23 -9.51 -8.38
C TYR A 178 -8.30 -9.36 -9.59
N ALA A 179 -7.10 -9.91 -9.50
CA ALA A 179 -6.09 -9.84 -10.56
C ALA A 179 -6.61 -10.45 -11.89
N TRP A 180 -7.32 -11.59 -11.80
CA TRP A 180 -7.93 -12.22 -12.97
C TRP A 180 -9.02 -11.35 -13.59
N GLN A 181 -9.84 -10.66 -12.78
CA GLN A 181 -10.90 -9.79 -13.29
C GLN A 181 -10.32 -8.54 -13.95
N VAL A 182 -9.32 -7.91 -13.31
CA VAL A 182 -8.63 -6.73 -13.87
C VAL A 182 -7.90 -7.08 -15.17
N ALA A 183 -7.29 -8.28 -15.25
CA ALA A 183 -6.62 -8.75 -16.47
C ALA A 183 -7.56 -8.95 -17.68
N LYS A 184 -8.89 -9.02 -17.46
CA LYS A 184 -9.90 -9.08 -18.53
C LYS A 184 -10.37 -7.70 -19.01
N GLY A 185 -10.09 -6.65 -18.25
CA GLY A 185 -10.45 -5.29 -18.61
C GLY A 185 -9.76 -4.80 -19.88
N GLU A 186 -10.28 -3.73 -20.47
CA GLU A 186 -9.64 -3.07 -21.60
C GLU A 186 -8.29 -2.47 -21.16
N HIS A 187 -7.29 -2.61 -22.03
CA HIS A 187 -5.97 -2.05 -21.77
C HIS A 187 -5.99 -0.57 -22.05
N ILE A 188 -5.90 0.22 -21.01
CA ILE A 188 -5.58 1.65 -21.11
C ILE A 188 -4.06 1.74 -21.14
N GLU A 189 -3.49 2.35 -22.20
CA GLU A 189 -2.06 2.60 -22.24
C GLU A 189 -1.65 3.47 -21.04
N PRO A 190 -0.61 3.07 -20.27
CA PRO A 190 -0.22 3.81 -19.09
C PRO A 190 0.28 5.20 -19.46
N ASP A 191 -0.24 6.21 -18.77
CA ASP A 191 0.22 7.59 -18.94
C ASP A 191 1.54 7.76 -18.18
N LEU A 192 2.64 7.33 -18.82
CA LEU A 192 3.97 7.38 -18.24
C LEU A 192 4.36 8.81 -17.89
N ILE A 193 4.89 9.03 -16.70
CA ILE A 193 5.36 10.34 -16.24
C ILE A 193 6.84 10.30 -15.82
N GLY A 194 7.45 11.47 -15.81
CA GLY A 194 8.81 11.64 -15.29
C GLY A 194 9.86 10.76 -15.98
N PRO A 195 10.73 10.10 -15.21
CA PRO A 195 11.75 9.18 -15.73
C PRO A 195 11.19 8.01 -16.53
N ALA A 196 10.07 7.41 -16.11
CA ALA A 196 9.41 6.32 -16.84
C ALA A 196 9.03 6.74 -18.27
N ARG A 197 8.50 7.95 -18.45
CA ARG A 197 8.19 8.49 -19.78
C ARG A 197 9.42 8.66 -20.66
N MET A 198 10.54 9.08 -20.07
CA MET A 198 11.79 9.23 -20.81
C MET A 198 12.35 7.87 -21.27
N ILE A 199 12.32 6.88 -20.39
CA ILE A 199 12.79 5.50 -20.68
C ILE A 199 11.83 4.84 -21.70
N GLY A 200 10.53 4.99 -21.53
CA GLY A 200 9.50 4.43 -22.41
C GLY A 200 9.62 4.85 -23.88
N ARG A 201 10.20 6.04 -24.14
CA ARG A 201 10.44 6.56 -25.51
C ARG A 201 11.67 5.96 -26.21
N LEU A 202 12.49 5.21 -25.48
CA LEU A 202 13.68 4.55 -26.06
C LEU A 202 13.25 3.38 -26.95
N ALA A 203 14.14 3.00 -27.87
CA ALA A 203 14.00 1.76 -28.63
C ALA A 203 13.90 0.55 -27.68
N ALA A 204 13.25 -0.54 -28.11
CA ALA A 204 12.95 -1.69 -27.27
C ALA A 204 14.19 -2.28 -26.53
N GLY A 205 15.34 -2.37 -27.21
CA GLY A 205 16.55 -2.90 -26.61
C GLY A 205 17.05 -2.10 -25.39
N PRO A 206 17.42 -0.81 -25.56
CA PRO A 206 17.84 0.05 -24.44
C PRO A 206 16.75 0.20 -23.37
N ARG A 207 15.48 0.29 -23.75
CA ARG A 207 14.35 0.38 -22.80
C ARG A 207 14.32 -0.83 -21.88
N ARG A 208 14.29 -2.04 -22.43
CA ARG A 208 14.28 -3.28 -21.66
C ARG A 208 15.52 -3.43 -20.78
N LEU A 209 16.68 -3.08 -21.30
CA LEU A 209 17.93 -3.14 -20.53
C LEU A 209 17.85 -2.24 -19.28
N ILE A 210 17.46 -0.98 -19.45
CA ILE A 210 17.33 -0.03 -18.33
C ILE A 210 16.28 -0.52 -17.33
N THR A 211 15.16 -1.02 -17.81
CA THR A 211 14.10 -1.59 -16.97
C THR A 211 14.62 -2.75 -16.12
N ILE A 212 15.31 -3.71 -16.74
CA ILE A 212 15.90 -4.86 -16.03
C ILE A 212 16.94 -4.39 -15.02
N VAL A 213 17.83 -3.46 -15.41
CA VAL A 213 18.86 -2.91 -14.51
C VAL A 213 18.21 -2.23 -13.30
N PHE A 214 17.14 -1.45 -13.49
CA PHE A 214 16.43 -0.82 -12.38
C PHE A 214 15.76 -1.84 -11.47
N PHE A 215 15.14 -2.89 -12.01
CA PHE A 215 14.58 -3.98 -11.20
C PHE A 215 15.67 -4.68 -10.37
N VAL A 216 16.80 -4.99 -10.98
CA VAL A 216 17.89 -5.68 -10.29
C VAL A 216 18.49 -4.80 -9.19
N ILE A 217 18.79 -3.53 -9.48
CA ILE A 217 19.36 -2.59 -8.50
C ILE A 217 18.36 -2.37 -7.35
N ALA A 218 17.10 -2.10 -7.68
CA ALA A 218 16.08 -1.84 -6.68
C ALA A 218 15.80 -3.07 -5.81
N GLY A 219 15.60 -4.23 -6.44
CA GLY A 219 15.36 -5.49 -5.72
C GLY A 219 16.54 -5.87 -4.81
N PHE A 220 17.76 -5.75 -5.30
CA PHE A 220 18.97 -5.99 -4.49
C PHE A 220 19.07 -5.01 -3.32
N ALA A 221 18.85 -3.71 -3.56
CA ALA A 221 18.92 -2.70 -2.52
C ALA A 221 17.84 -2.93 -1.44
N ILE A 222 16.59 -3.18 -1.83
CA ILE A 222 15.50 -3.47 -0.90
C ILE A 222 15.84 -4.70 -0.04
N PHE A 223 16.30 -5.78 -0.66
CA PHE A 223 16.70 -6.99 0.06
C PHE A 223 17.84 -6.73 1.07
N MET A 224 18.83 -5.91 0.69
CA MET A 224 19.95 -5.58 1.57
C MET A 224 19.55 -4.68 2.75
N VAL A 225 18.61 -3.74 2.56
CA VAL A 225 18.33 -2.72 3.57
C VAL A 225 17.07 -3.00 4.41
N ALA A 226 16.18 -3.91 4.03
CA ALA A 226 14.93 -4.14 4.74
C ALA A 226 15.13 -4.58 6.20
N GLU A 227 16.02 -5.56 6.44
CA GLU A 227 16.38 -6.00 7.78
C GLU A 227 17.00 -4.88 8.62
N PRO A 228 18.13 -4.24 8.21
CA PRO A 228 18.75 -3.21 9.03
C PRO A 228 17.87 -1.98 9.21
N PHE A 229 16.98 -1.68 8.25
CA PHE A 229 15.98 -0.62 8.40
C PHE A 229 15.00 -0.91 9.53
N ALA A 230 14.39 -2.10 9.55
CA ALA A 230 13.46 -2.48 10.60
C ALA A 230 14.15 -2.51 11.98
N GLU A 231 15.33 -3.09 12.08
CA GLU A 231 16.08 -3.18 13.34
C GLU A 231 16.54 -1.81 13.86
N SER A 232 17.03 -0.95 12.99
CA SER A 232 17.44 0.40 13.38
C SER A 232 16.26 1.26 13.84
N LEU A 233 15.08 1.11 13.21
CA LEU A 233 13.85 1.75 13.67
C LEU A 233 13.44 1.30 15.06
N ILE A 234 13.51 -0.02 15.32
CA ILE A 234 13.20 -0.59 16.64
C ILE A 234 14.18 -0.06 17.69
N ALA A 235 15.47 -0.03 17.37
CA ALA A 235 16.52 0.47 18.27
C ALA A 235 16.38 1.98 18.52
N ALA A 236 16.11 2.78 17.48
CA ALA A 236 15.88 4.23 17.60
C ALA A 236 14.68 4.54 18.51
N GLY A 237 13.62 3.74 18.45
CA GLY A 237 12.48 3.84 19.36
C GLY A 237 12.91 3.73 20.83
N VAL A 238 13.79 2.75 21.13
CA VAL A 238 14.31 2.55 22.49
C VAL A 238 15.11 3.75 22.95
N GLU A 239 16.05 4.23 22.14
CA GLU A 239 16.93 5.36 22.50
C GLU A 239 16.19 6.67 22.72
N LEU A 240 15.17 6.93 21.88
CA LEU A 240 14.37 8.16 21.98
C LEU A 240 13.29 8.09 23.06
N GLY A 241 13.16 6.96 23.76
CA GLY A 241 12.06 6.73 24.72
C GLY A 241 10.69 6.76 24.05
N LEU A 242 10.65 6.59 22.72
CA LEU A 242 9.43 6.49 21.95
C LEU A 242 8.95 5.04 21.93
N ASP A 243 7.65 4.88 21.79
CA ASP A 243 7.09 3.56 21.59
C ASP A 243 7.55 2.99 20.23
N ARG A 244 8.26 1.84 20.27
CA ARG A 244 8.75 1.11 19.07
C ARG A 244 7.66 0.90 18.05
N ARG A 245 6.46 0.64 18.52
CA ARG A 245 5.27 0.41 17.72
C ARG A 245 4.93 1.64 16.87
N THR A 246 4.97 2.84 17.44
CA THR A 246 4.66 4.09 16.76
C THR A 246 5.61 4.35 15.59
N LEU A 247 6.91 4.08 15.76
CA LEU A 247 7.88 4.26 14.67
C LEU A 247 7.66 3.26 13.53
N VAL A 248 7.50 1.98 13.85
CA VAL A 248 7.25 0.94 12.85
C VAL A 248 5.90 1.16 12.15
N GLN A 249 4.90 1.63 12.89
CA GLN A 249 3.56 1.86 12.35
C GLN A 249 3.48 2.98 11.30
N TRP A 250 4.32 4.01 11.42
CA TRP A 250 4.17 5.22 10.60
C TRP A 250 5.38 5.51 9.73
N LEU A 251 6.58 5.36 10.26
CA LEU A 251 7.79 5.75 9.53
C LEU A 251 8.19 4.72 8.47
N ALA A 252 8.06 3.43 8.77
CA ALA A 252 8.37 2.39 7.81
C ALA A 252 7.43 2.42 6.59
N PRO A 253 6.08 2.45 6.75
CA PRO A 253 5.16 2.61 5.63
C PRO A 253 5.35 3.93 4.87
N LEU A 254 5.61 5.03 5.56
CA LEU A 254 5.84 6.32 4.89
C LEU A 254 7.05 6.26 3.96
N ALA A 255 8.12 5.56 4.36
CA ALA A 255 9.30 5.40 3.51
C ALA A 255 9.02 4.47 2.31
N SER A 256 8.38 3.33 2.54
CA SER A 256 8.09 2.35 1.48
C SER A 256 7.05 2.83 0.48
N GLU A 257 6.05 3.59 0.91
CA GLU A 257 4.96 4.12 0.06
C GLU A 257 5.26 5.51 -0.55
N ALA A 258 6.36 6.17 -0.14
CA ALA A 258 6.69 7.52 -0.61
C ALA A 258 6.68 7.67 -2.14
N PRO A 259 7.19 6.73 -2.96
CA PRO A 259 7.14 6.83 -4.41
C PRO A 259 5.71 6.80 -4.95
N GLU A 260 4.85 5.96 -4.40
CA GLU A 260 3.46 5.84 -4.81
C GLU A 260 2.68 7.14 -4.49
N PHE A 261 2.86 7.68 -3.29
CA PHE A 261 2.27 8.97 -2.91
C PHE A 261 2.75 10.11 -3.81
N LEU A 262 4.02 10.12 -4.19
CA LEU A 262 4.54 11.15 -5.09
C LEU A 262 3.96 11.03 -6.49
N ILE A 263 3.95 9.82 -7.07
CA ILE A 263 3.45 9.57 -8.43
C ILE A 263 1.96 9.89 -8.52
N THR A 264 1.15 9.40 -7.58
CA THR A 264 -0.29 9.68 -7.54
C THR A 264 -0.58 11.15 -7.29
N SER A 265 0.22 11.84 -6.47
CA SER A 265 0.15 13.29 -6.29
C SER A 265 0.46 14.05 -7.58
N LEU A 266 1.42 13.60 -8.37
CA LEU A 266 1.73 14.19 -9.68
C LEU A 266 0.59 13.97 -10.69
N PHE A 267 -0.06 12.80 -10.69
CA PHE A 267 -1.26 12.55 -11.50
C PHE A 267 -2.39 13.51 -11.08
N ALA A 268 -2.68 13.63 -9.78
CA ALA A 268 -3.69 14.56 -9.28
C ALA A 268 -3.40 16.01 -9.69
N TRP A 269 -2.14 16.45 -9.58
CA TRP A 269 -1.72 17.80 -10.00
C TRP A 269 -1.84 18.04 -11.51
N ARG A 270 -1.81 16.97 -12.31
CA ARG A 270 -2.04 17.01 -13.76
C ARG A 270 -3.51 16.89 -14.15
N LEU A 271 -4.43 16.87 -13.20
CA LEU A 271 -5.87 16.66 -13.36
C LEU A 271 -6.24 15.25 -13.88
N LEU A 272 -5.39 14.27 -13.67
CA LEU A 272 -5.65 12.85 -13.91
C LEU A 272 -6.22 12.22 -12.63
N GLY A 273 -7.36 12.74 -12.15
CA GLY A 273 -7.91 12.39 -10.85
C GLY A 273 -8.29 10.91 -10.74
N ALA A 274 -9.00 10.37 -11.75
CA ALA A 274 -9.40 8.95 -11.75
C ALA A 274 -8.19 8.00 -11.73
N ALA A 275 -7.16 8.27 -12.53
CA ALA A 275 -5.92 7.49 -12.51
C ALA A 275 -5.18 7.61 -11.16
N SER A 276 -5.16 8.81 -10.57
CA SER A 276 -4.51 9.08 -9.28
C SER A 276 -5.16 8.31 -8.13
N LEU A 277 -6.47 8.50 -7.93
CA LEU A 277 -7.20 7.84 -6.84
C LEU A 277 -7.35 6.34 -7.12
N GLY A 278 -7.56 5.94 -8.38
CA GLY A 278 -7.67 4.54 -8.78
C GLY A 278 -6.42 3.73 -8.47
N ALA A 279 -5.22 4.30 -8.71
CA ALA A 279 -3.96 3.66 -8.34
C ALA A 279 -3.89 3.37 -6.84
N LEU A 280 -4.23 4.35 -5.98
CA LEU A 280 -4.24 4.17 -4.52
C LEU A 280 -5.32 3.17 -4.05
N VAL A 281 -6.47 3.10 -4.73
CA VAL A 281 -7.50 2.08 -4.44
C VAL A 281 -7.01 0.69 -4.80
N SER A 282 -6.37 0.53 -5.96
CA SER A 282 -5.77 -0.74 -6.41
C SER A 282 -4.66 -1.21 -5.46
N SER A 283 -3.77 -0.30 -5.04
CA SER A 283 -2.76 -0.58 -4.01
C SER A 283 -3.39 -1.04 -2.71
N LYS A 284 -4.45 -0.37 -2.27
CA LYS A 284 -5.19 -0.77 -1.07
C LYS A 284 -5.79 -2.19 -1.17
N VAL A 285 -6.29 -2.60 -2.34
CA VAL A 285 -6.74 -3.99 -2.55
C VAL A 285 -5.60 -4.96 -2.34
N ASN A 286 -4.43 -4.70 -2.92
CA ASN A 286 -3.25 -5.53 -2.79
C ASN A 286 -2.77 -5.62 -1.32
N GLN A 287 -2.62 -4.48 -0.66
CA GLN A 287 -2.21 -4.42 0.74
C GLN A 287 -3.20 -5.13 1.67
N TRP A 288 -4.52 -4.95 1.44
CA TRP A 288 -5.56 -5.51 2.30
C TRP A 288 -5.92 -6.98 1.99
N THR A 289 -5.28 -7.56 0.99
CA THR A 289 -5.42 -8.97 0.60
C THR A 289 -4.08 -9.70 0.64
N LEU A 290 -3.25 -9.52 -0.38
CA LEU A 290 -2.03 -10.30 -0.57
C LEU A 290 -0.99 -10.00 0.52
N LEU A 291 -0.77 -8.72 0.88
CA LEU A 291 0.18 -8.36 1.94
C LEU A 291 -0.24 -8.96 3.28
N VAL A 292 -1.49 -8.74 3.72
CA VAL A 292 -2.02 -9.34 4.95
C VAL A 292 -1.91 -10.86 4.92
N GLY A 293 -2.20 -11.48 3.78
CA GLY A 293 -2.09 -12.93 3.60
C GLY A 293 -0.65 -13.44 3.64
N THR A 294 0.34 -12.67 3.22
CA THR A 294 1.74 -13.13 3.25
C THR A 294 2.34 -13.18 4.66
N VAL A 295 1.87 -12.37 5.60
CA VAL A 295 2.37 -12.36 6.99
C VAL A 295 2.29 -13.75 7.65
N PRO A 296 1.12 -14.43 7.73
CA PRO A 296 1.06 -15.77 8.33
C PRO A 296 1.74 -16.83 7.47
N LEU A 297 1.86 -16.64 6.16
CA LEU A 297 2.59 -17.55 5.29
C LEU A 297 4.09 -17.55 5.63
N VAL A 298 4.71 -16.37 5.69
CA VAL A 298 6.13 -16.21 6.02
C VAL A 298 6.42 -16.63 7.45
N PHE A 299 5.54 -16.30 8.40
CA PHE A 299 5.63 -16.74 9.79
C PHE A 299 5.67 -18.28 9.91
N ASN A 300 4.80 -18.98 9.16
CA ASN A 300 4.80 -20.45 9.15
C ASN A 300 6.03 -21.04 8.44
N LEU A 301 6.48 -20.44 7.33
CA LEU A 301 7.68 -20.87 6.63
C LEU A 301 8.92 -20.74 7.55
N ALA A 302 9.08 -19.62 8.22
CA ALA A 302 10.16 -19.39 9.16
C ALA A 302 10.07 -20.36 10.35
N SER A 303 8.88 -20.58 10.92
CA SER A 303 8.64 -21.55 12.00
C SER A 303 9.07 -22.96 11.59
N TYR A 304 8.73 -23.40 10.38
CA TYR A 304 9.15 -24.69 9.84
C TYR A 304 10.69 -24.79 9.74
N MET A 305 11.36 -23.76 9.24
CA MET A 305 12.81 -23.74 9.04
C MET A 305 13.59 -23.81 10.37
N ILE A 306 13.02 -23.29 11.47
CA ILE A 306 13.61 -23.37 12.81
C ILE A 306 13.11 -24.58 13.63
N GLY A 307 12.42 -25.52 12.99
CA GLY A 307 11.95 -26.76 13.62
C GLY A 307 10.76 -26.62 14.56
N LYS A 308 10.01 -25.51 14.49
CA LYS A 308 8.77 -25.33 15.27
C LYS A 308 7.59 -26.05 14.59
N PRO A 309 6.57 -26.48 15.35
CA PRO A 309 5.38 -27.12 14.77
C PRO A 309 4.65 -26.21 13.78
N VAL A 310 4.22 -26.78 12.65
CA VAL A 310 3.38 -26.11 11.65
C VAL A 310 2.18 -27.01 11.30
N PRO A 311 0.98 -26.46 11.01
CA PRO A 311 0.66 -25.04 10.96
C PRO A 311 0.61 -24.40 12.37
N THR A 312 1.14 -23.20 12.48
CA THR A 312 1.05 -22.38 13.68
C THR A 312 0.27 -21.10 13.40
N VAL A 313 -0.27 -20.48 14.43
CA VAL A 313 -1.06 -19.26 14.31
C VAL A 313 -0.36 -18.10 14.99
N LEU A 314 -0.37 -16.93 14.35
CA LEU A 314 0.04 -15.70 14.98
C LEU A 314 -1.13 -15.22 15.85
N ARG A 315 -0.97 -15.31 17.18
CA ARG A 315 -1.99 -14.87 18.14
C ARG A 315 -1.96 -13.36 18.25
N LEU A 316 -3.14 -12.75 18.28
CA LEU A 316 -3.32 -11.31 18.39
C LEU A 316 -3.61 -10.95 19.84
N ASP A 317 -2.82 -10.05 20.40
CA ASP A 317 -3.15 -9.40 21.68
C ASP A 317 -4.32 -8.41 21.51
N GLN A 318 -4.80 -7.82 22.61
CA GLN A 318 -5.93 -6.91 22.58
C GLN A 318 -5.63 -5.66 21.72
N ILE A 319 -4.43 -5.13 21.80
CA ILE A 319 -4.05 -3.92 21.07
C ILE A 319 -4.00 -4.17 19.57
N GLN A 320 -3.48 -5.33 19.15
CA GLN A 320 -3.45 -5.74 17.73
C GLN A 320 -4.85 -5.98 17.19
N ARG A 321 -5.74 -6.55 17.99
CA ARG A 321 -7.16 -6.74 17.62
C ARG A 321 -7.86 -5.40 17.43
N ASP A 322 -7.62 -4.45 18.33
CA ASP A 322 -8.19 -3.10 18.25
C ASP A 322 -7.66 -2.34 17.02
N ASP A 323 -6.37 -2.45 16.69
CA ASP A 323 -5.79 -1.86 15.48
C ASP A 323 -6.34 -2.46 14.19
N LEU A 324 -6.49 -3.79 14.15
CA LEU A 324 -7.10 -4.46 13.00
C LEU A 324 -8.57 -4.08 12.84
N LEU A 325 -9.31 -3.99 13.95
CA LEU A 325 -10.70 -3.57 13.93
C LEU A 325 -10.84 -2.13 13.44
N LEU A 326 -10.00 -1.22 13.93
CA LEU A 326 -9.93 0.16 13.50
C LEU A 326 -9.61 0.27 12.00
N THR A 327 -8.62 -0.50 11.52
CA THR A 327 -8.22 -0.52 10.11
C THR A 327 -9.34 -1.08 9.22
N SER A 328 -10.04 -2.13 9.68
CA SER A 328 -11.20 -2.69 8.99
C SER A 328 -12.35 -1.69 8.93
N ALA A 329 -12.63 -0.98 10.03
CA ALA A 329 -13.66 0.05 10.09
C ALA A 329 -13.35 1.25 9.18
N GLN A 330 -12.10 1.73 9.17
CA GLN A 330 -11.64 2.77 8.25
C GLN A 330 -11.78 2.32 6.79
N SER A 331 -11.40 1.08 6.48
CA SER A 331 -11.54 0.51 5.13
C SER A 331 -13.00 0.38 4.72
N ALA A 332 -13.89 -0.03 5.63
CA ALA A 332 -15.33 -0.09 5.38
C ALA A 332 -15.93 1.30 5.09
N PHE A 333 -15.50 2.31 5.84
CA PHE A 333 -15.92 3.69 5.61
C PHE A 333 -15.42 4.21 4.25
N ALA A 334 -14.16 3.95 3.90
CA ALA A 334 -13.58 4.31 2.63
C ALA A 334 -14.30 3.65 1.45
N VAL A 335 -14.58 2.35 1.52
CA VAL A 335 -15.39 1.62 0.53
C VAL A 335 -16.79 2.22 0.42
N ALA A 336 -17.46 2.45 1.55
CA ALA A 336 -18.83 2.99 1.56
C ALA A 336 -18.94 4.36 0.86
N MET A 337 -17.93 5.22 1.00
CA MET A 337 -17.87 6.50 0.26
C MET A 337 -17.68 6.28 -1.24
N LEU A 338 -16.78 5.36 -1.63
CA LEU A 338 -16.47 5.09 -3.05
C LEU A 338 -17.54 4.31 -3.80
N LEU A 339 -18.59 3.79 -3.13
CA LEU A 339 -19.71 3.13 -3.81
C LEU A 339 -20.41 4.01 -4.86
N GLY A 340 -20.28 5.34 -4.72
CA GLY A 340 -20.76 6.31 -5.71
C GLY A 340 -19.74 6.69 -6.76
N LEU A 341 -18.60 6.02 -6.87
CA LEU A 341 -17.47 6.34 -7.75
C LEU A 341 -16.99 7.79 -7.61
N HIS A 342 -17.27 8.45 -6.50
CA HIS A 342 -16.88 9.83 -6.26
C HIS A 342 -16.38 10.01 -4.83
N LEU A 343 -15.22 10.67 -4.70
CA LEU A 343 -14.68 11.09 -3.41
C LEU A 343 -14.59 12.61 -3.38
N SER A 344 -15.49 13.22 -2.63
CA SER A 344 -15.55 14.67 -2.49
C SER A 344 -14.46 15.20 -1.57
N ILE A 345 -14.15 16.50 -1.68
CA ILE A 345 -13.19 17.18 -0.80
C ILE A 345 -13.61 17.10 0.68
N LEU A 346 -14.91 17.13 0.98
CA LEU A 346 -15.40 17.02 2.35
C LEU A 346 -15.25 15.61 2.90
N GLU A 347 -15.51 14.59 2.10
CA GLU A 347 -15.29 13.18 2.46
C GLU A 347 -13.81 12.89 2.67
N ALA A 348 -12.94 13.43 1.80
CA ALA A 348 -11.49 13.34 1.94
C ALA A 348 -11.00 14.05 3.21
N ALA A 349 -11.52 15.23 3.51
CA ALA A 349 -11.20 15.95 4.75
C ALA A 349 -11.65 15.17 6.00
N LEU A 350 -12.81 14.53 5.96
CA LEU A 350 -13.30 13.70 7.06
C LEU A 350 -12.41 12.48 7.31
N LEU A 351 -11.95 11.80 6.23
CA LEU A 351 -10.96 10.72 6.33
C LEU A 351 -9.67 11.19 7.00
N ALA A 352 -9.12 12.33 6.55
CA ALA A 352 -7.90 12.88 7.11
C ALA A 352 -8.07 13.28 8.59
N VAL A 353 -9.14 13.98 8.94
CA VAL A 353 -9.39 14.42 10.33
C VAL A 353 -9.50 13.22 11.26
N LEU A 354 -10.30 12.20 10.92
CA LEU A 354 -10.44 11.00 11.74
C LEU A 354 -9.12 10.22 11.84
N PHE A 355 -8.33 10.19 10.75
CA PHE A 355 -7.02 9.58 10.77
C PHE A 355 -6.07 10.32 11.71
N PHE A 356 -5.96 11.65 11.63
CA PHE A 356 -5.07 12.41 12.50
C PHE A 356 -5.53 12.40 13.97
N VAL A 357 -6.83 12.33 14.24
CA VAL A 357 -7.34 12.16 15.60
C VAL A 357 -6.82 10.86 16.23
N GLN A 358 -6.97 9.73 15.54
CA GLN A 358 -6.46 8.44 16.05
C GLN A 358 -4.93 8.37 16.12
N LEU A 359 -4.22 9.10 15.23
CA LEU A 359 -2.76 9.16 15.22
C LEU A 359 -2.22 9.92 16.43
N ILE A 360 -2.82 11.09 16.72
CA ILE A 360 -2.34 12.00 17.77
C ILE A 360 -2.83 11.55 19.15
N ILE A 361 -4.02 10.95 19.22
CA ILE A 361 -4.69 10.55 20.47
C ILE A 361 -5.04 9.06 20.42
N PRO A 362 -4.09 8.14 20.69
CA PRO A 362 -4.32 6.70 20.58
C PRO A 362 -5.49 6.19 21.45
N GLN A 363 -5.82 6.88 22.54
CA GLN A 363 -6.96 6.55 23.41
C GLN A 363 -8.31 6.64 22.69
N THR A 364 -8.37 7.31 21.53
CA THR A 364 -9.59 7.47 20.72
C THR A 364 -9.84 6.32 19.75
N HIS A 365 -8.98 5.31 19.66
CA HIS A 365 -9.10 4.22 18.67
C HIS A 365 -10.48 3.58 18.67
N LEU A 366 -11.04 3.23 19.84
CA LEU A 366 -12.37 2.64 19.93
C LEU A 366 -13.48 3.62 19.48
N ALA A 367 -13.40 4.88 19.92
CA ALA A 367 -14.38 5.90 19.55
C ALA A 367 -14.34 6.16 18.02
N VAL A 368 -13.15 6.28 17.43
CA VAL A 368 -12.99 6.48 15.99
C VAL A 368 -13.45 5.25 15.21
N THR A 369 -13.22 4.03 15.73
CA THR A 369 -13.75 2.79 15.14
C THR A 369 -15.27 2.84 15.05
N ILE A 370 -15.94 3.20 16.14
CA ILE A 370 -17.41 3.33 16.16
C ILE A 370 -17.88 4.40 15.18
N ILE A 371 -17.21 5.55 15.14
CA ILE A 371 -17.54 6.63 14.18
C ILE A 371 -17.42 6.13 12.74
N TYR A 372 -16.31 5.43 12.40
CA TYR A 372 -16.15 4.85 11.06
C TYR A 372 -17.28 3.87 10.71
N LEU A 373 -17.67 2.99 11.64
CA LEU A 373 -18.76 2.03 11.41
C LEU A 373 -20.13 2.71 11.22
N VAL A 374 -20.45 3.72 12.04
CA VAL A 374 -21.69 4.49 11.91
C VAL A 374 -21.73 5.24 10.58
N LEU A 375 -20.63 5.90 10.22
CA LEU A 375 -20.51 6.60 8.95
C LEU A 375 -20.58 5.62 7.76
N SER A 376 -19.95 4.44 7.87
CA SER A 376 -20.06 3.38 6.85
C SER A 376 -21.51 2.99 6.61
N ALA A 377 -22.26 2.72 7.67
CA ALA A 377 -23.67 2.37 7.57
C ALA A 377 -24.51 3.50 6.93
N PHE A 378 -24.23 4.75 7.30
CA PHE A 378 -24.88 5.92 6.69
C PHE A 378 -24.62 6.03 5.20
N PHE A 379 -23.35 5.90 4.76
CA PHE A 379 -22.98 6.01 3.35
C PHE A 379 -23.49 4.83 2.52
N VAL A 380 -23.47 3.61 3.05
CA VAL A 380 -24.10 2.44 2.42
C VAL A 380 -25.59 2.67 2.21
N PHE A 381 -26.28 3.18 3.22
CA PHE A 381 -27.71 3.49 3.10
C PHE A 381 -27.98 4.60 2.08
N ARG A 382 -27.16 5.66 2.07
CA ARG A 382 -27.23 6.76 1.10
C ARG A 382 -27.04 6.27 -0.34
N ASN A 383 -26.09 5.37 -0.56
CA ASN A 383 -25.69 4.87 -1.89
C ASN A 383 -26.38 3.54 -2.29
N ARG A 384 -27.40 3.08 -1.57
CA ARG A 384 -28.06 1.77 -1.77
C ARG A 384 -28.59 1.51 -3.17
N SER A 385 -29.04 2.54 -3.88
CA SER A 385 -29.52 2.41 -5.25
C SER A 385 -28.39 2.08 -6.23
N GLN A 386 -27.22 2.69 -6.04
CA GLN A 386 -26.02 2.46 -6.85
C GLN A 386 -25.45 1.06 -6.59
N ILE A 387 -25.48 0.60 -5.33
CA ILE A 387 -25.08 -0.77 -4.97
C ILE A 387 -25.97 -1.79 -5.68
N ALA A 388 -27.30 -1.59 -5.65
CA ALA A 388 -28.26 -2.48 -6.28
C ALA A 388 -28.08 -2.52 -7.81
N GLU A 389 -27.66 -1.43 -8.42
CA GLU A 389 -27.34 -1.33 -9.85
C GLU A 389 -26.00 -2.02 -10.16
N ALA A 390 -24.96 -1.76 -9.39
CA ALA A 390 -23.64 -2.42 -9.55
C ALA A 390 -23.76 -3.95 -9.42
N VAL A 391 -24.50 -4.45 -8.42
CA VAL A 391 -24.74 -5.89 -8.24
C VAL A 391 -25.55 -6.50 -9.41
N ARG A 392 -26.54 -5.78 -9.94
CA ARG A 392 -27.28 -6.23 -11.13
C ARG A 392 -26.41 -6.30 -12.38
N ASN A 393 -25.42 -5.40 -12.51
CA ASN A 393 -24.52 -5.34 -13.66
C ASN A 393 -23.37 -6.35 -13.60
N LEU A 394 -23.01 -6.86 -12.42
CA LEU A 394 -22.02 -7.96 -12.25
C LEU A 394 -22.39 -9.24 -13.01
N GLY A 395 -23.69 -9.47 -13.28
CA GLY A 395 -24.18 -10.61 -14.08
C GLY A 395 -24.31 -10.30 -15.58
N ARG A 396 -24.15 -9.06 -16.02
CA ARG A 396 -24.29 -8.66 -17.43
C ARG A 396 -22.90 -8.43 -18.03
N ARG A 397 -22.59 -9.16 -19.11
CA ARG A 397 -21.40 -8.86 -19.95
C ARG A 397 -21.51 -7.40 -20.42
N PRO A 398 -20.44 -6.61 -20.40
CA PRO A 398 -20.45 -5.33 -21.08
C PRO A 398 -20.92 -5.54 -22.52
N ALA A 399 -21.94 -4.80 -22.92
CA ALA A 399 -22.36 -4.79 -24.32
C ALA A 399 -21.17 -4.29 -25.14
N ALA A 400 -20.70 -5.11 -26.07
CA ALA A 400 -19.71 -4.70 -27.05
C ALA A 400 -20.29 -3.52 -27.82
N SER A 401 -19.72 -2.33 -27.60
CA SER A 401 -19.98 -1.12 -28.40
C SER A 401 -18.92 -0.99 -29.50
#